data_84812be9865b54c50cd4b6271394daa0
#
_entry.id   84812be9865b54c50cd4b6271394daa0
#
_cell.length_a   1.000
_cell.length_b   1.000
_cell.length_c   1.000
_cell.angle_alpha   90.00
_cell.angle_beta   90.00
_cell.angle_gamma   90.00
#
_symmetry.space_group_name_H-M   'P 1'
#
loop_
_entity.id
_entity.type
_entity.pdbx_description
1 polymer ?
#
loop_
_entity_poly.entity_id
_entity_poly.type
_entity_poly.pdbx_seq_one_letter_code
_entity_poly.pdbx_strand_id
1 'polypeptide(L)'
;ILKYEDICCTKFDYPMIEGLDDFTKELDDYVGDGWGVADHQKSYGGKDKTWTSIEIIPLIVTYGTGKAKQGLRGELNEHYIKRFPIIEEIVGHMTSLDDCLWLAVAKVSPERGIITRHSDKGIDKMNAGIQIGKTARIHYPLQTNKEAYFEMQNLEGETKQYHMAQGEYWYMDKRKPHAVYNHGDSFRYHMIFDTKINQDILDRIIWD
;
A
#
# COMPACT_ATOMS: atom_id res chain seq x y z
N ILE A 1 6.21 -5.71 27.40
CA ILE A 1 7.14 -5.55 26.29
C ILE A 1 6.32 -5.84 25.04
N LEU A 2 6.02 -4.80 24.25
CA LEU A 2 5.37 -4.95 22.95
C LEU A 2 6.29 -5.79 22.06
N LYS A 3 5.74 -6.84 21.46
CA LYS A 3 6.45 -7.65 20.48
C LYS A 3 6.11 -7.13 19.09
N TYR A 4 7.03 -7.21 18.15
CA TYR A 4 6.79 -6.83 16.74
C TYR A 4 5.53 -7.49 16.14
N GLU A 5 5.23 -8.72 16.56
CA GLU A 5 4.04 -9.47 16.12
C GLU A 5 2.71 -8.87 16.59
N ASP A 6 2.74 -7.99 17.59
CA ASP A 6 1.55 -7.31 18.13
C ASP A 6 1.25 -5.99 17.38
N ILE A 7 2.15 -5.54 16.50
CA ILE A 7 1.98 -4.31 15.74
C ILE A 7 1.02 -4.54 14.56
N CYS A 8 -0.13 -3.90 14.59
CA CYS A 8 -1.09 -3.93 13.49
C CYS A 8 -0.87 -2.82 12.47
N CYS A 9 -0.47 -1.64 12.95
CA CYS A 9 -0.17 -0.48 12.12
C CYS A 9 0.86 0.38 12.86
N THR A 10 1.89 0.85 12.17
CA THR A 10 2.90 1.75 12.73
C THR A 10 3.58 2.57 11.65
N LYS A 11 4.22 3.63 12.06
CA LYS A 11 4.98 4.54 11.20
C LYS A 11 6.48 4.30 11.32
N PHE A 12 7.21 4.59 10.24
CA PHE A 12 8.68 4.53 10.22
C PHE A 12 9.29 5.93 10.15
N ASP A 13 10.44 6.09 10.76
CA ASP A 13 11.25 7.31 10.72
C ASP A 13 12.14 7.34 9.48
N TYR A 14 11.57 7.78 8.36
CA TYR A 14 12.28 8.09 7.13
C TYR A 14 12.02 9.54 6.72
N PRO A 15 12.99 10.19 6.07
CA PRO A 15 12.77 11.55 5.57
C PRO A 15 11.69 11.55 4.48
N MET A 16 10.88 12.61 4.46
CA MET A 16 9.94 12.86 3.38
C MET A 16 10.70 13.20 2.10
N ILE A 17 10.24 12.65 0.98
CA ILE A 17 10.75 12.97 -0.35
C ILE A 17 10.02 14.22 -0.85
N GLU A 18 10.75 15.14 -1.45
CA GLU A 18 10.19 16.37 -2.03
C GLU A 18 9.52 16.12 -3.39
N GLY A 19 8.66 17.06 -3.82
CA GLY A 19 8.06 17.03 -5.16
C GLY A 19 6.89 16.06 -5.33
N LEU A 20 6.30 15.55 -4.25
CA LEU A 20 5.20 14.59 -4.30
C LEU A 20 3.95 15.12 -4.99
N ASP A 21 3.62 16.41 -4.84
CA ASP A 21 2.44 17.01 -5.47
C ASP A 21 2.60 17.07 -6.99
N ASP A 22 3.76 17.51 -7.47
CA ASP A 22 4.07 17.54 -8.90
C ASP A 22 4.11 16.14 -9.48
N PHE A 23 4.76 15.20 -8.78
CA PHE A 23 4.78 13.79 -9.19
C PHE A 23 3.38 13.21 -9.29
N THR A 24 2.53 13.45 -8.29
CA THR A 24 1.17 12.87 -8.26
C THR A 24 0.34 13.40 -9.42
N LYS A 25 0.44 14.71 -9.70
CA LYS A 25 -0.24 15.34 -10.83
C LYS A 25 0.27 14.79 -12.18
N GLU A 26 1.59 14.75 -12.38
CA GLU A 26 2.17 14.23 -13.62
C GLU A 26 1.85 12.74 -13.82
N LEU A 27 1.81 11.94 -12.76
CA LEU A 27 1.42 10.54 -12.82
C LEU A 27 -0.06 10.40 -13.22
N ASP A 28 -0.93 11.20 -12.64
CA ASP A 28 -2.37 11.18 -12.97
C ASP A 28 -2.60 11.55 -14.43
N ASP A 29 -1.95 12.62 -14.89
CA ASP A 29 -2.02 13.06 -16.30
C ASP A 29 -1.45 11.99 -17.26
N TYR A 30 -0.35 11.33 -16.89
CA TYR A 30 0.29 10.30 -17.72
C TYR A 30 -0.56 9.04 -17.83
N VAL A 31 -1.17 8.62 -16.72
CA VAL A 31 -2.01 7.41 -16.67
C VAL A 31 -3.35 7.68 -17.36
N GLY A 32 -3.93 8.89 -17.19
CA GLY A 32 -5.20 9.28 -17.81
C GLY A 32 -6.29 8.24 -17.61
N ASP A 33 -6.85 7.70 -18.68
CA ASP A 33 -7.88 6.66 -18.67
C ASP A 33 -7.35 5.26 -18.32
N GLY A 34 -6.04 5.09 -18.17
CA GLY A 34 -5.41 3.82 -17.80
C GLY A 34 -5.60 3.39 -16.34
N TRP A 35 -6.17 4.26 -15.49
CA TRP A 35 -6.54 3.87 -14.13
C TRP A 35 -7.60 2.76 -14.16
N GLY A 36 -7.26 1.62 -13.61
CA GLY A 36 -8.07 0.42 -13.65
C GLY A 36 -8.33 -0.19 -12.29
N VAL A 37 -9.13 -1.23 -12.28
CA VAL A 37 -9.36 -2.07 -11.08
C VAL A 37 -8.96 -3.48 -11.46
N ALA A 38 -7.95 -4.02 -10.77
CA ALA A 38 -7.57 -5.41 -10.95
C ALA A 38 -8.76 -6.33 -10.61
N ASP A 39 -8.90 -7.44 -11.32
CA ASP A 39 -10.06 -8.32 -11.19
C ASP A 39 -10.30 -8.80 -9.75
N HIS A 40 -9.23 -9.08 -9.00
CA HIS A 40 -9.32 -9.47 -7.60
C HIS A 40 -9.79 -8.34 -6.67
N GLN A 41 -9.69 -7.09 -7.11
CA GLN A 41 -10.06 -5.89 -6.34
C GLN A 41 -11.52 -5.47 -6.56
N LYS A 42 -12.17 -5.97 -7.61
CA LYS A 42 -13.57 -5.60 -7.94
C LYS A 42 -14.57 -5.95 -6.84
N SER A 43 -14.25 -6.93 -5.99
CA SER A 43 -15.09 -7.30 -4.86
C SER A 43 -15.04 -6.34 -3.66
N TYR A 44 -14.07 -5.41 -3.63
CA TYR A 44 -13.83 -4.51 -2.51
C TYR A 44 -14.27 -3.06 -2.77
N GLY A 45 -15.31 -2.87 -3.55
CA GLY A 45 -15.83 -1.53 -3.89
C GLY A 45 -15.38 -0.98 -5.24
N GLY A 46 -14.54 -1.70 -5.97
CA GLY A 46 -14.08 -1.29 -7.31
C GLY A 46 -15.18 -1.24 -8.36
N LYS A 47 -16.33 -1.85 -8.12
CA LYS A 47 -17.47 -1.82 -9.05
C LYS A 47 -18.04 -0.42 -9.26
N ASP A 48 -18.02 0.40 -8.21
CA ASP A 48 -18.55 1.77 -8.25
C ASP A 48 -17.49 2.79 -8.69
N LYS A 49 -16.29 2.30 -9.09
CA LYS A 49 -15.14 3.13 -9.48
C LYS A 49 -14.74 4.19 -8.44
N THR A 50 -15.04 3.92 -7.17
CA THR A 50 -14.65 4.81 -6.06
C THR A 50 -13.17 4.73 -5.73
N TRP A 51 -12.51 3.71 -6.27
CA TRP A 51 -11.06 3.59 -6.25
C TRP A 51 -10.57 2.83 -7.48
N THR A 52 -9.34 3.14 -7.87
CA THR A 52 -8.64 2.54 -9.00
C THR A 52 -7.17 2.36 -8.63
N SER A 53 -6.43 1.59 -9.40
CA SER A 53 -4.99 1.41 -9.21
C SER A 53 -4.26 1.20 -10.53
N ILE A 54 -2.95 1.43 -10.48
CA ILE A 54 -1.99 0.95 -11.47
C ILE A 54 -0.98 0.05 -10.77
N GLU A 55 -0.56 -1.01 -11.43
CA GLU A 55 0.49 -1.90 -10.94
C GLU A 55 1.79 -1.64 -11.68
N ILE A 56 2.83 -1.26 -10.92
CA ILE A 56 4.18 -1.00 -11.44
C ILE A 56 5.00 -2.28 -11.40
N ILE A 57 4.86 -3.06 -10.33
CA ILE A 57 5.30 -4.45 -10.23
C ILE A 57 4.07 -5.27 -9.90
N PRO A 58 3.45 -5.94 -10.89
CA PRO A 58 2.24 -6.70 -10.65
C PRO A 58 2.50 -7.95 -9.83
N LEU A 59 1.49 -8.39 -9.11
CA LEU A 59 1.47 -9.66 -8.41
C LEU A 59 0.75 -10.70 -9.25
N ILE A 60 1.48 -11.72 -9.70
CA ILE A 60 0.90 -12.83 -10.45
C ILE A 60 0.35 -13.84 -9.46
N VAL A 61 -0.96 -13.97 -9.40
CA VAL A 61 -1.64 -14.93 -8.54
C VAL A 61 -1.93 -16.20 -9.32
N THR A 62 -1.32 -17.32 -8.93
CA THR A 62 -1.63 -18.63 -9.49
C THR A 62 -2.76 -19.29 -8.67
N TYR A 63 -3.80 -19.72 -9.37
CA TYR A 63 -4.92 -20.45 -8.77
C TYR A 63 -4.75 -21.95 -8.99
N GLY A 64 -4.84 -22.72 -7.93
CA GLY A 64 -4.93 -24.19 -7.99
C GLY A 64 -6.16 -24.66 -7.24
N THR A 65 -7.04 -25.46 -7.88
CA THR A 65 -8.24 -26.06 -7.29
C THR A 65 -9.08 -25.11 -6.41
N GLY A 66 -9.31 -23.88 -6.92
CA GLY A 66 -10.17 -22.88 -6.26
C GLY A 66 -9.54 -22.09 -5.10
N LYS A 67 -8.25 -22.27 -4.83
CA LYS A 67 -7.52 -21.47 -3.83
C LYS A 67 -6.28 -20.84 -4.43
N ALA A 68 -6.04 -19.56 -4.13
CA ALA A 68 -4.78 -18.90 -4.47
C ALA A 68 -3.62 -19.64 -3.80
N LYS A 69 -2.69 -20.16 -4.59
CA LYS A 69 -1.57 -20.97 -4.08
C LYS A 69 -0.35 -20.14 -3.73
N GLN A 70 -0.01 -19.15 -4.54
CA GLN A 70 1.17 -18.31 -4.33
C GLN A 70 1.06 -17.05 -5.18
N GLY A 71 1.48 -15.91 -4.63
CA GLY A 71 1.76 -14.72 -5.41
C GLY A 71 3.22 -14.75 -5.86
N LEU A 72 3.43 -14.61 -7.15
CA LEU A 72 4.75 -14.44 -7.74
C LEU A 72 4.92 -12.97 -8.14
N ARG A 73 6.12 -12.44 -7.95
CA ARG A 73 6.48 -11.14 -8.47
C ARG A 73 6.38 -11.17 -10.00
N GLY A 74 5.65 -10.21 -10.58
CA GLY A 74 5.61 -9.98 -12.01
C GLY A 74 6.81 -9.15 -12.50
N GLU A 75 6.83 -8.90 -13.80
CA GLU A 75 7.85 -8.05 -14.40
C GLU A 75 7.63 -6.58 -14.06
N LEU A 76 8.72 -5.86 -13.84
CA LEU A 76 8.69 -4.41 -13.61
C LEU A 76 8.24 -3.68 -14.88
N ASN A 77 7.24 -2.83 -14.74
CA ASN A 77 6.83 -1.91 -15.80
C ASN A 77 7.82 -0.74 -15.88
N GLU A 78 8.95 -0.96 -16.55
CA GLU A 78 10.07 -0.03 -16.63
C GLU A 78 9.69 1.38 -17.14
N HIS A 79 8.63 1.51 -17.95
CA HIS A 79 8.20 2.81 -18.46
C HIS A 79 7.80 3.78 -17.34
N TYR A 80 7.23 3.28 -16.22
CA TYR A 80 6.93 4.10 -15.04
C TYR A 80 8.21 4.58 -14.36
N ILE A 81 9.20 3.69 -14.21
CA ILE A 81 10.46 4.05 -13.55
C ILE A 81 11.27 5.04 -14.39
N LYS A 82 11.34 4.82 -15.71
CA LYS A 82 12.03 5.73 -16.64
C LYS A 82 11.37 7.11 -16.68
N ARG A 83 10.06 7.17 -16.56
CA ARG A 83 9.31 8.43 -16.56
C ARG A 83 9.34 9.14 -15.20
N PHE A 84 9.28 8.36 -14.11
CA PHE A 84 9.16 8.86 -12.75
C PHE A 84 10.23 8.24 -11.83
N PRO A 85 11.48 8.72 -11.87
CA PRO A 85 12.57 8.21 -11.02
C PRO A 85 12.29 8.31 -9.52
N ILE A 86 11.43 9.22 -9.09
CA ILE A 86 10.97 9.38 -7.70
C ILE A 86 10.36 8.08 -7.13
N ILE A 87 9.82 7.21 -7.99
CA ILE A 87 9.28 5.91 -7.55
C ILE A 87 10.40 5.04 -6.97
N GLU A 88 11.55 5.00 -7.65
CA GLU A 88 12.72 4.26 -7.19
C GLU A 88 13.30 4.87 -5.91
N GLU A 89 13.28 6.19 -5.78
CA GLU A 89 13.71 6.89 -4.56
C GLU A 89 12.81 6.52 -3.37
N ILE A 90 11.48 6.56 -3.53
CA ILE A 90 10.53 6.19 -2.48
C ILE A 90 10.75 4.74 -2.03
N VAL A 91 10.84 3.80 -2.97
CA VAL A 91 11.06 2.38 -2.66
C VAL A 91 12.44 2.18 -2.05
N GLY A 92 13.45 2.90 -2.58
CA GLY A 92 14.86 2.80 -2.22
C GLY A 92 15.19 3.11 -0.76
N HIS A 93 14.34 3.85 -0.05
CA HIS A 93 14.50 4.04 1.40
C HIS A 93 14.38 2.75 2.20
N MET A 94 13.62 1.76 1.72
CA MET A 94 13.34 0.53 2.47
C MET A 94 13.84 -0.74 1.78
N THR A 95 13.92 -0.72 0.43
CA THR A 95 14.28 -1.90 -0.36
C THR A 95 14.72 -1.47 -1.76
N SER A 96 15.28 -2.39 -2.55
CA SER A 96 15.50 -2.16 -3.98
C SER A 96 14.24 -2.51 -4.78
N LEU A 97 14.14 -1.99 -6.02
CA LEU A 97 13.07 -2.42 -6.93
C LEU A 97 13.16 -3.92 -7.25
N ASP A 98 14.38 -4.49 -7.26
CA ASP A 98 14.59 -5.92 -7.52
C ASP A 98 14.07 -6.80 -6.37
N ASP A 99 14.17 -6.33 -5.13
CA ASP A 99 13.70 -7.03 -3.93
C ASP A 99 12.23 -6.70 -3.59
N CYS A 100 11.65 -5.69 -4.21
CA CYS A 100 10.26 -5.33 -4.06
C CYS A 100 9.36 -6.39 -4.71
N LEU A 101 8.45 -6.98 -3.94
CA LEU A 101 7.63 -8.11 -4.41
C LEU A 101 6.38 -7.66 -5.16
N TRP A 102 5.86 -6.51 -4.80
CA TRP A 102 4.69 -5.90 -5.41
C TRP A 102 4.75 -4.38 -5.22
N LEU A 103 4.34 -3.64 -6.24
CA LEU A 103 4.32 -2.18 -6.21
C LEU A 103 3.14 -1.67 -7.02
N ALA A 104 2.33 -0.85 -6.40
CA ALA A 104 1.16 -0.24 -7.04
C ALA A 104 0.93 1.19 -6.53
N VAL A 105 0.17 1.98 -7.29
CA VAL A 105 -0.42 3.21 -6.80
C VAL A 105 -1.92 3.06 -6.79
N ALA A 106 -2.55 3.29 -5.65
CA ALA A 106 -3.99 3.32 -5.48
C ALA A 106 -4.50 4.75 -5.44
N LYS A 107 -5.57 5.03 -6.21
CA LYS A 107 -6.26 6.30 -6.30
C LYS A 107 -7.68 6.13 -5.78
N VAL A 108 -8.05 6.88 -4.74
CA VAL A 108 -9.37 6.85 -4.12
C VAL A 108 -10.08 8.15 -4.35
N SER A 109 -11.30 8.08 -4.91
CA SER A 109 -12.10 9.24 -5.29
C SER A 109 -12.48 10.11 -4.08
N PRO A 110 -12.68 11.41 -4.28
CA PRO A 110 -13.19 12.30 -3.24
C PRO A 110 -14.64 11.98 -2.85
N GLU A 111 -15.09 12.55 -1.73
CA GLU A 111 -16.44 12.55 -1.18
C GLU A 111 -16.99 11.19 -0.75
N ARG A 112 -16.95 10.19 -1.62
CA ARG A 112 -17.51 8.84 -1.39
C ARG A 112 -16.51 7.72 -1.65
N GLY A 113 -15.23 8.05 -1.71
CA GLY A 113 -14.19 7.05 -1.94
C GLY A 113 -14.11 6.03 -0.82
N ILE A 114 -14.26 4.76 -1.17
CA ILE A 114 -14.21 3.67 -0.22
C ILE A 114 -13.52 2.45 -0.82
N ILE A 115 -12.60 1.86 -0.05
CA ILE A 115 -12.19 0.47 -0.19
C ILE A 115 -12.83 -0.27 0.97
N THR A 116 -13.83 -1.10 0.67
CA THR A 116 -14.63 -1.75 1.70
C THR A 116 -13.79 -2.65 2.60
N ARG A 117 -14.25 -2.87 3.83
CA ARG A 117 -13.53 -3.69 4.82
C ARG A 117 -13.26 -5.09 4.29
N HIS A 118 -12.00 -5.46 4.30
CA HIS A 118 -11.50 -6.75 3.87
C HIS A 118 -10.21 -7.10 4.64
N SER A 119 -9.71 -8.29 4.44
CA SER A 119 -8.34 -8.67 4.79
C SER A 119 -7.75 -9.37 3.57
N ASP A 120 -6.49 -9.10 3.29
CA ASP A 120 -5.78 -9.74 2.19
C ASP A 120 -5.55 -11.20 2.52
N LYS A 121 -6.51 -12.03 2.09
CA LYS A 121 -6.48 -13.48 2.33
C LYS A 121 -5.86 -14.17 1.12
N GLY A 122 -4.76 -14.83 1.31
CA GLY A 122 -4.35 -15.86 0.35
C GLY A 122 -2.94 -15.77 -0.19
N ILE A 123 -2.29 -14.63 -0.17
CA ILE A 123 -0.91 -14.55 -0.61
C ILE A 123 -0.04 -14.44 0.63
N ASP A 124 0.53 -15.60 0.98
CA ASP A 124 1.60 -15.74 1.96
C ASP A 124 1.31 -15.19 3.37
N LYS A 125 0.14 -15.56 3.93
CA LYS A 125 -0.19 -15.20 5.32
C LYS A 125 0.88 -15.62 6.34
N MET A 126 1.59 -16.73 6.09
CA MET A 126 2.60 -17.25 7.00
C MET A 126 3.88 -16.43 6.98
N ASN A 127 4.15 -15.74 5.87
CA ASN A 127 5.33 -14.90 5.70
C ASN A 127 5.05 -13.40 5.84
N ALA A 128 3.80 -13.00 6.07
CA ALA A 128 3.45 -11.60 6.28
C ALA A 128 3.66 -11.19 7.74
N GLY A 129 4.16 -9.97 7.94
CA GLY A 129 4.36 -9.37 9.26
C GLY A 129 5.57 -8.47 9.34
N ILE A 130 5.70 -7.77 10.46
CA ILE A 130 6.79 -6.83 10.74
C ILE A 130 7.90 -7.52 11.57
N GLN A 131 8.45 -8.60 11.04
CA GLN A 131 9.54 -9.38 11.64
C GLN A 131 10.61 -9.65 10.61
N ILE A 132 11.86 -9.81 11.02
CA ILE A 132 12.99 -10.11 10.13
C ILE A 132 12.64 -11.29 9.22
N GLY A 133 12.86 -11.11 7.91
CA GLY A 133 12.60 -12.12 6.89
C GLY A 133 11.13 -12.29 6.49
N LYS A 134 10.20 -11.63 7.18
CA LYS A 134 8.79 -11.56 6.78
C LYS A 134 8.58 -10.47 5.73
N THR A 135 7.45 -10.55 5.03
CA THR A 135 7.02 -9.55 4.06
C THR A 135 6.04 -8.58 4.71
N ALA A 136 6.34 -7.31 4.67
CA ALA A 136 5.46 -6.25 5.14
C ALA A 136 4.88 -5.46 3.98
N ARG A 137 3.63 -5.02 4.13
CA ARG A 137 2.99 -4.05 3.26
C ARG A 137 3.24 -2.66 3.78
N ILE A 138 3.79 -1.83 2.92
CA ILE A 138 4.12 -0.44 3.20
C ILE A 138 3.18 0.45 2.40
N HIS A 139 2.63 1.46 3.05
CA HIS A 139 1.89 2.55 2.45
C HIS A 139 2.72 3.82 2.51
N TYR A 140 2.79 4.51 1.39
CA TYR A 140 3.42 5.82 1.26
C TYR A 140 2.42 6.79 0.61
N PRO A 141 1.78 7.68 1.39
CA PRO A 141 0.84 8.65 0.86
C PRO A 141 1.54 9.65 -0.07
N LEU A 142 1.15 9.68 -1.34
CA LEU A 142 1.58 10.66 -2.33
C LEU A 142 0.77 11.94 -2.23
N GLN A 143 -0.54 11.80 -1.98
CA GLN A 143 -1.48 12.87 -1.74
C GLN A 143 -2.58 12.38 -0.81
N THR A 144 -2.97 13.20 0.14
CA THR A 144 -4.05 12.90 1.09
C THR A 144 -4.76 14.17 1.52
N ASN A 145 -5.84 14.04 2.27
CA ASN A 145 -6.55 15.16 2.89
C ASN A 145 -7.00 14.77 4.30
N LYS A 146 -7.45 15.75 5.09
CA LYS A 146 -7.77 15.57 6.52
C LYS A 146 -8.93 14.60 6.79
N GLU A 147 -9.79 14.37 5.80
CA GLU A 147 -10.97 13.50 5.88
C GLU A 147 -10.73 12.15 5.20
N ALA A 148 -9.48 11.88 4.79
CA ALA A 148 -9.06 10.58 4.31
C ALA A 148 -8.37 9.81 5.44
N TYR A 149 -8.83 8.58 5.71
CA TYR A 149 -8.27 7.74 6.76
C TYR A 149 -8.26 6.27 6.37
N PHE A 150 -7.36 5.57 7.03
CA PHE A 150 -7.23 4.12 6.99
C PHE A 150 -7.83 3.56 8.29
N GLU A 151 -8.69 2.57 8.19
CA GLU A 151 -9.32 1.93 9.33
C GLU A 151 -8.81 0.50 9.46
N MET A 152 -8.37 0.13 10.64
CA MET A 152 -7.84 -1.20 10.91
C MET A 152 -8.36 -1.74 12.24
N GLN A 153 -8.63 -3.04 12.26
CA GLN A 153 -8.94 -3.74 13.47
C GLN A 153 -7.66 -4.16 14.19
N ASN A 154 -7.55 -3.82 15.48
CA ASN A 154 -6.43 -4.25 16.32
C ASN A 154 -6.55 -5.74 16.74
N LEU A 155 -5.62 -6.20 17.58
CA LEU A 155 -5.60 -7.59 18.06
C LEU A 155 -6.81 -7.90 18.98
N GLU A 156 -7.29 -6.93 19.72
CA GLU A 156 -8.44 -7.03 20.60
C GLU A 156 -9.78 -7.00 19.86
N GLY A 157 -9.73 -6.78 18.54
CA GLY A 157 -10.93 -6.67 17.69
C GLY A 157 -11.53 -5.27 17.62
N GLU A 158 -10.90 -4.28 18.25
CA GLU A 158 -11.33 -2.89 18.19
C GLU A 158 -10.89 -2.25 16.87
N THR A 159 -11.70 -1.35 16.35
CA THR A 159 -11.41 -0.61 15.13
C THR A 159 -10.75 0.73 15.48
N LYS A 160 -9.58 0.98 14.91
CA LYS A 160 -8.83 2.23 15.04
C LYS A 160 -8.67 2.89 13.67
N GLN A 161 -8.76 4.22 13.65
CA GLN A 161 -8.56 5.03 12.46
C GLN A 161 -7.17 5.67 12.48
N TYR A 162 -6.52 5.68 11.31
CA TYR A 162 -5.20 6.26 11.11
C TYR A 162 -5.26 7.26 9.97
N HIS A 163 -4.86 8.49 10.24
CA HIS A 163 -4.58 9.46 9.20
C HIS A 163 -3.10 9.33 8.82
N MET A 164 -2.85 8.86 7.61
CA MET A 164 -1.49 8.72 7.09
C MET A 164 -1.16 10.00 6.32
N ALA A 165 -0.29 10.85 6.87
CA ALA A 165 0.08 12.11 6.24
C ALA A 165 0.97 11.89 5.01
N GLN A 166 0.97 12.85 4.09
CA GLN A 166 1.79 12.80 2.88
C GLN A 166 3.28 12.63 3.23
N GLY A 167 3.96 11.75 2.51
CA GLY A 167 5.39 11.51 2.65
C GLY A 167 5.80 10.65 3.84
N GLU A 168 4.85 10.10 4.59
CA GLU A 168 5.13 9.18 5.70
C GLU A 168 5.13 7.72 5.24
N TYR A 169 6.04 6.91 5.79
CA TYR A 169 6.06 5.47 5.57
C TYR A 169 5.28 4.77 6.68
N TRP A 170 4.28 3.98 6.29
CA TRP A 170 3.41 3.27 7.21
C TRP A 170 3.41 1.77 6.92
N TYR A 171 3.62 0.96 7.95
CA TYR A 171 3.29 -0.47 7.94
C TYR A 171 1.83 -0.67 8.28
N MET A 172 1.19 -1.61 7.58
CA MET A 172 -0.10 -2.14 7.98
C MET A 172 -0.11 -3.68 7.88
N ASP A 173 -0.71 -4.33 8.88
CA ASP A 173 -0.89 -5.78 8.84
C ASP A 173 -2.05 -6.16 7.92
N LYS A 174 -1.75 -6.41 6.65
CA LYS A 174 -2.74 -6.77 5.63
C LYS A 174 -3.60 -8.00 5.96
N ARG A 175 -3.18 -8.79 6.96
CA ARG A 175 -3.94 -9.98 7.45
C ARG A 175 -5.13 -9.59 8.30
N LYS A 176 -5.11 -8.39 8.89
CA LYS A 176 -6.19 -7.85 9.73
C LYS A 176 -7.27 -7.20 8.89
N PRO A 177 -8.54 -7.20 9.34
CA PRO A 177 -9.60 -6.46 8.67
C PRO A 177 -9.28 -4.97 8.61
N HIS A 178 -9.32 -4.41 7.40
CA HIS A 178 -9.04 -3.00 7.16
C HIS A 178 -9.94 -2.42 6.07
N ALA A 179 -10.07 -1.11 6.07
CA ALA A 179 -10.83 -0.34 5.09
C ALA A 179 -10.16 1.01 4.84
N VAL A 180 -10.49 1.65 3.74
CA VAL A 180 -10.04 3.00 3.40
C VAL A 180 -11.24 3.87 3.10
N TYR A 181 -11.24 5.09 3.61
CA TYR A 181 -12.27 6.09 3.38
C TYR A 181 -11.63 7.39 2.91
N ASN A 182 -12.30 8.05 1.97
CA ASN A 182 -11.98 9.39 1.52
C ASN A 182 -13.27 10.22 1.45
N HIS A 183 -13.52 10.98 2.49
CA HIS A 183 -14.67 11.87 2.61
C HIS A 183 -14.33 13.33 2.23
N GLY A 184 -13.05 13.60 1.97
CA GLY A 184 -12.58 14.92 1.56
C GLY A 184 -12.90 15.25 0.09
N ASP A 185 -12.55 16.45 -0.30
CA ASP A 185 -12.83 17.04 -1.62
C ASP A 185 -11.78 16.77 -2.69
N SER A 186 -10.67 16.13 -2.31
CA SER A 186 -9.56 15.80 -3.21
C SER A 186 -9.31 14.30 -3.28
N PHE A 187 -8.70 13.84 -4.38
CA PHE A 187 -8.27 12.46 -4.51
C PHE A 187 -7.20 12.11 -3.47
N ARG A 188 -7.24 10.86 -3.02
CA ARG A 188 -6.20 10.25 -2.19
C ARG A 188 -5.38 9.30 -3.05
N TYR A 189 -4.05 9.50 -3.10
CA TYR A 189 -3.11 8.63 -3.79
C TYR A 189 -2.13 8.02 -2.79
N HIS A 190 -2.02 6.71 -2.78
CA HIS A 190 -1.01 6.00 -2.01
C HIS A 190 -0.19 5.10 -2.90
N MET A 191 1.14 5.23 -2.83
CA MET A 191 2.03 4.18 -3.27
C MET A 191 2.00 3.07 -2.22
N ILE A 192 1.89 1.83 -2.69
CA ILE A 192 1.78 0.64 -1.83
C ILE A 192 2.77 -0.37 -2.35
N PHE A 193 3.62 -0.90 -1.49
CA PHE A 193 4.58 -1.92 -1.88
C PHE A 193 4.81 -2.96 -0.79
N ASP A 194 5.16 -4.18 -1.22
CA ASP A 194 5.50 -5.29 -0.34
C ASP A 194 7.03 -5.48 -0.35
N THR A 195 7.66 -5.44 0.82
CA THR A 195 9.10 -5.61 1.00
C THR A 195 9.42 -6.60 2.10
N LYS A 196 10.62 -7.22 2.04
CA LYS A 196 11.12 -8.03 3.15
C LYS A 196 11.66 -7.14 4.26
N ILE A 197 11.28 -7.47 5.47
CA ILE A 197 11.75 -6.77 6.68
C ILE A 197 13.17 -7.24 7.03
N ASN A 198 14.05 -6.27 7.24
CA ASN A 198 15.39 -6.42 7.78
C ASN A 198 15.54 -5.61 9.08
N GLN A 199 16.72 -5.66 9.70
CA GLN A 199 16.98 -4.97 10.96
C GLN A 199 16.93 -3.44 10.78
N ASP A 200 17.46 -2.90 9.69
CA ASP A 200 17.48 -1.44 9.43
C ASP A 200 16.07 -0.86 9.37
N ILE A 201 15.12 -1.60 8.79
CA ILE A 201 13.70 -1.20 8.76
C ILE A 201 13.10 -1.24 10.18
N LEU A 202 13.39 -2.29 10.95
CA LEU A 202 12.88 -2.42 12.33
C LEU A 202 13.38 -1.32 13.25
N ASP A 203 14.63 -0.90 13.09
CA ASP A 203 15.25 0.16 13.91
C ASP A 203 14.63 1.53 13.66
N ARG A 204 13.87 1.68 12.57
CA ARG A 204 13.16 2.92 12.20
C ARG A 204 11.70 2.95 12.61
N ILE A 205 11.21 1.95 13.33
CA ILE A 205 9.83 1.95 13.84
C ILE A 205 9.67 3.08 14.87
N ILE A 206 8.64 3.91 14.67
CA ILE A 206 8.21 4.88 15.66
C ILE A 206 7.31 4.16 16.64
N TRP A 207 7.74 4.08 17.87
CA TRP A 207 6.99 3.48 18.98
C TRP A 207 6.13 4.57 19.63
N ASP A 208 4.80 4.48 19.52
CA ASP A 208 3.83 5.33 20.24
C ASP A 208 3.56 4.82 21.67
#